data_2c843d0c064ed75c2467b6bdcd695e46
#
_entry.id   2c843d0c064ed75c2467b6bdcd695e46
#
_cell.length_a   1.000
_cell.length_b   1.000
_cell.length_c   1.000
_cell.angle_alpha   90.00
_cell.angle_beta   90.00
_cell.angle_gamma   90.00
#
_symmetry.space_group_name_H-M   'P 1'
#
loop_
_entity.id
_entity.type
_entity.pdbx_description
1 polymer ?
#
loop_
_entity_poly.entity_id
_entity_poly.type
_entity_poly.pdbx_seq_one_letter_code
_entity_poly.pdbx_strand_id
1 'polypeptide(L)'
;GSWTELKHDTILYAKQVMAEQGGGSEKMPHGYVEPNAEAYARLLALAQMTHDGLEQRALLAEPTKSNLENLMEQLRFLQRASEQELAGQALSQDDYGHIQYWGGVLEQFTLAAADTTDESDRDLSDQKAALVADVATGTSPDGALVALEEATGQPTEVYVVLPDAPRGVAVGAVFSYYELSGPSDARLTDEAWRAMVAAGTNPAQPDWTQAFIAP
;
A
#
# COMPACT_ATOMS: atom_id res chain seq x y z
N GLY A 1 -7.15 4.25 -2.06
CA GLY A 1 -6.07 3.43 -2.65
C GLY A 1 -5.80 2.21 -1.80
N SER A 2 -5.28 2.37 -0.60
CA SER A 2 -5.00 1.21 0.30
C SER A 2 -6.23 0.36 0.62
N TRP A 3 -7.41 0.96 0.68
CA TRP A 3 -8.66 0.21 0.84
C TRP A 3 -8.98 -0.64 -0.40
N THR A 4 -8.78 -0.09 -1.58
CA THR A 4 -8.99 -0.81 -2.85
C THR A 4 -8.05 -2.00 -2.96
N GLU A 5 -6.77 -1.81 -2.65
CA GLU A 5 -5.77 -2.88 -2.61
C GLU A 5 -6.15 -3.97 -1.60
N LEU A 6 -6.45 -3.58 -0.36
CA LEU A 6 -6.85 -4.52 0.69
C LEU A 6 -8.11 -5.31 0.27
N LYS A 7 -9.09 -4.63 -0.31
CA LYS A 7 -10.34 -5.27 -0.73
C LYS A 7 -10.13 -6.23 -1.90
N HIS A 8 -9.30 -5.85 -2.85
CA HIS A 8 -8.90 -6.71 -3.96
C HIS A 8 -8.19 -7.97 -3.45
N ASP A 9 -7.19 -7.81 -2.57
CA ASP A 9 -6.38 -8.89 -2.03
C ASP A 9 -7.16 -9.87 -1.14
N THR A 10 -8.23 -9.43 -0.51
CA THR A 10 -9.07 -10.29 0.33
C THR A 10 -10.14 -11.06 -0.44
N ILE A 11 -10.39 -10.72 -1.69
CA ILE A 11 -11.43 -11.33 -2.53
C ILE A 11 -10.83 -12.23 -3.61
N LEU A 12 -9.66 -11.86 -4.15
CA LEU A 12 -8.95 -12.57 -5.23
C LEU A 12 -7.44 -12.50 -5.04
N TYR A 13 -6.73 -13.53 -5.49
CA TYR A 13 -5.26 -13.62 -5.46
C TYR A 13 -4.58 -12.36 -5.99
N ALA A 14 -3.70 -11.77 -5.19
CA ALA A 14 -2.92 -10.59 -5.56
C ALA A 14 -1.43 -10.88 -5.75
N LYS A 15 -0.81 -10.19 -6.70
CA LYS A 15 0.63 -10.13 -6.91
C LYS A 15 1.07 -8.66 -7.05
N GLN A 16 2.17 -8.26 -6.45
CA GLN A 16 2.63 -6.86 -6.33
C GLN A 16 3.82 -6.51 -7.25
N VAL A 17 4.02 -5.24 -7.52
CA VAL A 17 5.06 -4.69 -8.42
C VAL A 17 6.29 -4.21 -7.64
N MET A 18 7.49 -4.47 -8.16
CA MET A 18 8.76 -3.98 -7.60
C MET A 18 9.24 -2.67 -8.23
N ALA A 19 9.88 -1.81 -7.42
CA ALA A 19 10.56 -0.61 -7.87
C ALA A 19 12.08 -0.83 -7.98
N GLU A 20 12.71 -0.39 -9.07
CA GLU A 20 14.15 -0.47 -9.27
C GLU A 20 14.88 0.64 -8.49
N GLN A 21 15.98 0.28 -7.81
CA GLN A 21 16.85 1.22 -7.12
C GLN A 21 17.80 1.94 -8.08
N GLY A 22 17.69 3.26 -8.15
CA GLY A 22 18.70 4.14 -8.75
C GLY A 22 19.62 4.71 -7.67
N GLY A 23 20.88 4.31 -7.65
CA GLY A 23 21.88 4.81 -6.71
C GLY A 23 22.40 6.20 -7.11
N GLY A 24 22.29 7.17 -6.22
CA GLY A 24 22.94 8.47 -6.30
C GLY A 24 23.23 8.99 -4.90
N SER A 25 24.51 9.33 -4.61
CA SER A 25 24.95 9.80 -3.30
C SER A 25 24.75 11.32 -3.15
N GLU A 26 23.54 11.81 -3.18
CA GLU A 26 23.20 13.11 -2.60
C GLU A 26 22.70 12.90 -1.18
N LYS A 27 22.99 13.88 -0.29
CA LYS A 27 22.41 13.88 1.07
C LYS A 27 20.89 13.90 0.92
N MET A 28 20.30 12.72 0.95
CA MET A 28 18.85 12.59 0.94
C MET A 28 18.27 13.25 2.19
N PRO A 29 17.17 14.00 2.08
CA PRO A 29 16.48 14.49 3.25
C PRO A 29 16.08 13.31 4.14
N HIS A 30 16.04 13.53 5.45
CA HIS A 30 15.54 12.53 6.39
C HIS A 30 14.13 12.12 5.97
N GLY A 31 13.89 10.80 5.94
CA GLY A 31 12.56 10.26 5.70
C GLY A 31 11.60 10.61 6.85
N TYR A 32 10.33 10.35 6.64
CA TYR A 32 9.26 10.60 7.61
C TYR A 32 8.29 9.43 7.60
N VAL A 33 7.82 9.00 8.77
CA VAL A 33 6.78 7.97 8.89
C VAL A 33 5.41 8.65 8.89
N GLU A 34 4.43 8.11 8.19
CA GLU A 34 3.07 8.64 8.25
C GLU A 34 2.59 8.71 9.71
N PRO A 35 2.09 9.87 10.20
CA PRO A 35 1.80 10.08 11.62
C PRO A 35 0.48 9.40 12.04
N ASN A 36 0.40 8.09 11.90
CA ASN A 36 -0.79 7.29 12.20
C ASN A 36 -0.46 6.14 13.18
N ALA A 37 0.05 6.48 14.37
CA ALA A 37 0.43 5.52 15.40
C ALA A 37 -0.67 4.52 15.76
N GLU A 38 -1.95 4.96 15.74
CA GLU A 38 -3.11 4.11 16.02
C GLU A 38 -3.28 3.01 14.96
N ALA A 39 -3.09 3.32 13.68
CA ALA A 39 -3.17 2.33 12.61
C ALA A 39 -2.08 1.26 12.79
N TYR A 40 -0.84 1.66 13.07
CA TYR A 40 0.25 0.74 13.30
C TYR A 40 0.01 -0.14 14.53
N ALA A 41 -0.52 0.43 15.62
CA ALA A 41 -0.88 -0.34 16.82
C ALA A 41 -1.95 -1.41 16.52
N ARG A 42 -2.96 -1.08 15.74
CA ARG A 42 -4.03 -2.02 15.36
C ARG A 42 -3.51 -3.12 14.42
N LEU A 43 -2.67 -2.78 13.46
CA LEU A 43 -2.04 -3.75 12.57
C LEU A 43 -1.12 -4.70 13.37
N LEU A 44 -0.34 -4.16 14.32
CA LEU A 44 0.47 -4.96 15.23
C LEU A 44 -0.38 -5.93 16.05
N ALA A 45 -1.50 -5.47 16.61
CA ALA A 45 -2.41 -6.31 17.36
C ALA A 45 -3.02 -7.43 16.49
N LEU A 46 -3.36 -7.12 15.24
CA LEU A 46 -3.86 -8.11 14.28
C LEU A 46 -2.79 -9.15 13.94
N ALA A 47 -1.55 -8.72 13.65
CA ALA A 47 -0.44 -9.62 13.34
C ALA A 47 -0.14 -10.55 14.55
N GLN A 48 -0.13 -10.00 15.78
CA GLN A 48 0.06 -10.75 17.00
C GLN A 48 -1.07 -11.78 17.22
N MET A 49 -2.32 -11.38 17.05
CA MET A 49 -3.47 -12.28 17.18
C MET A 49 -3.42 -13.41 16.13
N THR A 50 -2.97 -13.12 14.92
CA THR A 50 -2.80 -14.12 13.86
C THR A 50 -1.69 -15.10 14.22
N HIS A 51 -0.52 -14.59 14.62
CA HIS A 51 0.62 -15.39 15.07
C HIS A 51 0.22 -16.33 16.19
N ASP A 52 -0.31 -15.80 17.29
CA ASP A 52 -0.67 -16.59 18.48
C ASP A 52 -1.79 -17.59 18.21
N GLY A 53 -2.76 -17.18 17.39
CA GLY A 53 -3.88 -18.04 17.00
C GLY A 53 -3.44 -19.24 16.16
N LEU A 54 -2.50 -19.06 15.25
CA LEU A 54 -1.92 -20.16 14.44
C LEU A 54 -0.99 -21.03 15.27
N GLU A 55 -0.16 -20.42 16.14
CA GLU A 55 0.77 -21.15 17.01
C GLU A 55 0.03 -22.06 18.00
N GLN A 56 -1.02 -21.56 18.67
CA GLN A 56 -1.85 -22.35 19.59
C GLN A 56 -2.53 -23.56 18.92
N ARG A 57 -2.71 -23.51 17.61
CA ARG A 57 -3.32 -24.59 16.81
C ARG A 57 -2.29 -25.48 16.13
N ALA A 58 -1.00 -25.24 16.38
CA ALA A 58 0.12 -25.90 15.68
C ALA A 58 0.02 -25.78 14.13
N LEU A 59 -0.49 -24.64 13.66
CA LEU A 59 -0.61 -24.33 12.22
C LEU A 59 0.44 -23.31 11.77
N LEU A 60 1.23 -22.77 12.68
CA LEU A 60 2.28 -21.80 12.37
C LEU A 60 3.59 -22.54 12.01
N ALA A 61 3.83 -22.68 10.73
CA ALA A 61 5.06 -23.28 10.20
C ALA A 61 6.01 -22.19 9.68
N GLU A 62 7.29 -22.54 9.57
CA GLU A 62 8.25 -21.72 8.83
C GLU A 62 7.96 -21.85 7.30
N PRO A 63 8.08 -20.77 6.48
CA PRO A 63 8.62 -19.43 6.83
C PRO A 63 7.56 -18.45 7.37
N THR A 64 6.29 -18.83 7.45
CA THR A 64 5.19 -17.93 7.87
C THR A 64 5.43 -17.34 9.25
N LYS A 65 5.98 -18.16 10.18
CA LYS A 65 6.32 -17.69 11.53
C LYS A 65 7.30 -16.53 11.48
N SER A 66 8.42 -16.74 10.80
CA SER A 66 9.48 -15.73 10.66
C SER A 66 8.97 -14.46 9.97
N ASN A 67 8.12 -14.58 8.96
CA ASN A 67 7.53 -13.45 8.26
C ASN A 67 6.59 -12.64 9.17
N LEU A 68 5.75 -13.28 9.97
CA LEU A 68 4.88 -12.62 10.93
C LEU A 68 5.68 -11.93 12.06
N GLU A 69 6.72 -12.57 12.58
CA GLU A 69 7.59 -11.99 13.59
C GLU A 69 8.30 -10.74 13.06
N ASN A 70 8.83 -10.79 11.83
CA ASN A 70 9.43 -9.65 11.17
C ASN A 70 8.39 -8.53 10.92
N LEU A 71 7.21 -8.85 10.43
CA LEU A 71 6.13 -7.86 10.27
C LEU A 71 5.80 -7.16 11.59
N MET A 72 5.69 -7.90 12.69
CA MET A 72 5.43 -7.31 14.00
C MET A 72 6.57 -6.40 14.47
N GLU A 73 7.82 -6.71 14.16
CA GLU A 73 8.97 -5.84 14.43
C GLU A 73 8.88 -4.53 13.65
N GLN A 74 8.60 -4.62 12.36
CA GLN A 74 8.41 -3.43 11.51
C GLN A 74 7.25 -2.55 11.99
N LEU A 75 6.13 -3.15 12.37
CA LEU A 75 4.97 -2.40 12.88
C LEU A 75 5.26 -1.70 14.21
N ARG A 76 6.04 -2.32 15.11
CA ARG A 76 6.52 -1.66 16.34
C ARG A 76 7.43 -0.49 16.04
N PHE A 77 8.31 -0.63 15.04
CA PHE A 77 9.16 0.46 14.59
C PHE A 77 8.32 1.63 14.08
N LEU A 78 7.38 1.39 13.16
CA LEU A 78 6.52 2.43 12.59
C LEU A 78 5.66 3.13 13.64
N GLN A 79 5.07 2.37 14.58
CA GLN A 79 4.31 2.94 15.67
C GLN A 79 5.17 3.87 16.52
N ARG A 80 6.33 3.41 16.99
CA ARG A 80 7.26 4.19 17.80
C ARG A 80 7.76 5.43 17.08
N ALA A 81 8.17 5.30 15.82
CA ALA A 81 8.63 6.43 15.02
C ALA A 81 7.53 7.48 14.85
N SER A 82 6.32 7.06 14.48
CA SER A 82 5.16 7.94 14.36
C SER A 82 4.82 8.66 15.70
N GLU A 83 4.89 7.97 16.84
CA GLU A 83 4.67 8.57 18.16
C GLU A 83 5.73 9.63 18.50
N GLN A 84 7.00 9.37 18.18
CA GLN A 84 8.10 10.32 18.42
C GLN A 84 7.96 11.56 17.53
N GLU A 85 7.67 11.37 16.25
CA GLU A 85 7.46 12.48 15.30
C GLU A 85 6.26 13.34 15.69
N LEU A 86 5.14 12.75 16.09
CA LEU A 86 3.98 13.46 16.62
C LEU A 86 4.28 14.24 17.91
N ALA A 87 5.21 13.76 18.72
CA ALA A 87 5.69 14.44 19.92
C ALA A 87 6.76 15.52 19.63
N GLY A 88 7.13 15.74 18.36
CA GLY A 88 8.19 16.67 17.95
C GLY A 88 9.58 16.20 18.38
N GLN A 89 9.78 14.90 18.55
CA GLN A 89 11.06 14.29 18.93
C GLN A 89 11.79 13.79 17.69
N ALA A 90 13.07 14.11 17.58
CA ALA A 90 13.90 13.61 16.49
C ALA A 90 14.12 12.10 16.63
N LEU A 91 14.09 11.39 15.51
CA LEU A 91 14.48 10.00 15.42
C LEU A 91 16.01 9.84 15.49
N SER A 92 16.49 8.64 15.81
CA SER A 92 17.91 8.32 15.75
C SER A 92 18.42 8.24 14.32
N GLN A 93 19.75 8.29 14.13
CA GLN A 93 20.33 8.09 12.79
C GLN A 93 20.07 6.68 12.24
N ASP A 94 19.98 5.68 13.11
CA ASP A 94 19.64 4.31 12.73
C ASP A 94 18.19 4.22 12.27
N ASP A 95 17.26 4.92 12.94
CA ASP A 95 15.87 5.00 12.52
C ASP A 95 15.72 5.67 11.15
N TYR A 96 16.43 6.78 10.91
CA TYR A 96 16.44 7.41 9.58
C TYR A 96 17.06 6.50 8.50
N GLY A 97 18.11 5.75 8.85
CA GLY A 97 18.66 4.72 7.96
C GLY A 97 17.62 3.65 7.62
N HIS A 98 16.85 3.21 8.61
CA HIS A 98 15.78 2.23 8.41
C HIS A 98 14.67 2.76 7.49
N ILE A 99 14.24 4.01 7.69
CA ILE A 99 13.25 4.67 6.82
C ILE A 99 13.77 4.80 5.39
N GLN A 100 15.04 5.14 5.21
CA GLN A 100 15.67 5.27 3.89
C GLN A 100 15.62 3.95 3.09
N TYR A 101 15.74 2.81 3.77
CA TYR A 101 15.72 1.48 3.16
C TYR A 101 14.33 0.82 3.19
N TRP A 102 13.28 1.58 3.52
CA TRP A 102 11.93 1.05 3.68
C TRP A 102 11.39 0.33 2.42
N GLY A 103 11.73 0.82 1.24
CA GLY A 103 11.39 0.15 -0.02
C GLY A 103 11.91 -1.29 -0.09
N GLY A 104 13.14 -1.54 0.37
CA GLY A 104 13.70 -2.90 0.44
C GLY A 104 12.99 -3.79 1.47
N VAL A 105 12.49 -3.22 2.57
CA VAL A 105 11.66 -3.96 3.54
C VAL A 105 10.35 -4.41 2.90
N LEU A 106 9.67 -3.53 2.18
CA LEU A 106 8.44 -3.86 1.46
C LEU A 106 8.67 -4.90 0.37
N GLU A 107 9.76 -4.77 -0.39
CA GLU A 107 10.17 -5.76 -1.39
C GLU A 107 10.36 -7.13 -0.77
N GLN A 108 11.04 -7.22 0.38
CA GLN A 108 11.24 -8.47 1.09
C GLN A 108 9.91 -9.13 1.49
N PHE A 109 8.96 -8.37 2.01
CA PHE A 109 7.63 -8.90 2.35
C PHE A 109 6.87 -9.35 1.10
N THR A 110 6.94 -8.60 0.01
CA THR A 110 6.33 -8.96 -1.27
C THR A 110 6.88 -10.29 -1.78
N LEU A 111 8.20 -10.44 -1.79
CA LEU A 111 8.85 -11.67 -2.22
C LEU A 111 8.54 -12.85 -1.30
N ALA A 112 8.44 -12.60 0.01
CA ALA A 112 8.10 -13.63 0.99
C ALA A 112 6.63 -14.10 0.88
N ALA A 113 5.74 -13.23 0.42
CA ALA A 113 4.33 -13.53 0.19
C ALA A 113 4.06 -14.14 -1.19
N ALA A 114 5.00 -14.01 -2.13
CA ALA A 114 4.86 -14.58 -3.47
C ALA A 114 4.91 -16.12 -3.40
N ASP A 115 3.85 -16.76 -3.89
CA ASP A 115 3.70 -18.24 -3.88
C ASP A 115 4.50 -18.87 -5.03
N THR A 116 5.82 -18.62 -5.06
CA THR A 116 6.71 -19.16 -6.08
C THR A 116 7.71 -20.12 -5.45
N THR A 117 7.61 -21.38 -5.83
CA THR A 117 8.55 -22.44 -5.42
C THR A 117 9.87 -22.43 -6.20
N ASP A 118 9.95 -21.63 -7.27
CA ASP A 118 11.12 -21.57 -8.15
C ASP A 118 11.57 -20.13 -8.36
N GLU A 119 12.86 -19.85 -8.10
CA GLU A 119 13.44 -18.52 -8.26
C GLU A 119 13.44 -18.03 -9.72
N SER A 120 13.35 -18.94 -10.68
CA SER A 120 13.29 -18.64 -12.11
C SER A 120 11.89 -18.20 -12.58
N ASP A 121 10.83 -18.53 -11.84
CA ASP A 121 9.44 -18.24 -12.17
C ASP A 121 8.88 -17.01 -11.43
N ARG A 122 9.74 -16.20 -10.82
CA ARG A 122 9.36 -14.92 -10.24
C ARG A 122 9.01 -13.90 -11.34
N ASP A 123 8.02 -14.24 -12.16
CA ASP A 123 7.46 -13.27 -13.10
C ASP A 123 6.57 -12.28 -12.33
N LEU A 124 7.19 -11.20 -11.88
CA LEU A 124 6.53 -10.08 -11.24
C LEU A 124 5.72 -9.23 -12.23
N SER A 125 5.70 -9.61 -13.50
CA SER A 125 4.99 -8.90 -14.56
C SER A 125 3.46 -8.88 -14.38
N ASP A 126 2.92 -9.86 -13.65
CA ASP A 126 1.49 -9.93 -13.31
C ASP A 126 1.10 -9.03 -12.13
N GLN A 127 2.10 -8.48 -11.42
CA GLN A 127 1.89 -7.63 -10.24
C GLN A 127 1.71 -6.17 -10.67
N LYS A 128 0.53 -5.85 -11.16
CA LYS A 128 0.22 -4.51 -11.67
C LYS A 128 -0.56 -3.74 -10.62
N ALA A 129 -0.11 -2.52 -10.33
CA ALA A 129 -0.71 -1.64 -9.34
C ALA A 129 -2.13 -1.19 -9.69
N ALA A 130 -2.49 -1.20 -10.99
CA ALA A 130 -3.82 -0.82 -11.44
C ALA A 130 -4.81 -1.97 -11.24
N LEU A 131 -5.61 -1.89 -10.18
CA LEU A 131 -6.60 -2.87 -9.74
C LEU A 131 -7.97 -2.22 -9.61
N VAL A 132 -9.03 -3.01 -9.72
CA VAL A 132 -10.41 -2.59 -9.44
C VAL A 132 -11.06 -3.54 -8.44
N ALA A 133 -11.79 -3.01 -7.49
CA ALA A 133 -12.50 -3.79 -6.49
C ALA A 133 -13.97 -3.39 -6.39
N ASP A 134 -14.83 -4.39 -6.30
CA ASP A 134 -16.24 -4.19 -6.01
C ASP A 134 -16.44 -3.73 -4.56
N VAL A 135 -17.13 -2.61 -4.38
CA VAL A 135 -17.46 -2.08 -3.05
C VAL A 135 -18.87 -2.44 -2.65
N ALA A 136 -19.84 -2.09 -3.49
CA ALA A 136 -21.24 -2.28 -3.19
C ALA A 136 -22.11 -2.40 -4.45
N THR A 137 -23.27 -2.99 -4.29
CA THR A 137 -24.35 -2.94 -5.27
C THR A 137 -25.55 -2.25 -4.62
N GLY A 138 -26.13 -1.29 -5.32
CA GLY A 138 -27.25 -0.51 -4.84
C GLY A 138 -28.28 -0.26 -5.93
N THR A 139 -29.30 0.50 -5.59
CA THR A 139 -30.31 0.94 -6.54
C THR A 139 -30.22 2.45 -6.69
N SER A 140 -30.05 2.93 -7.91
CA SER A 140 -30.04 4.35 -8.23
C SER A 140 -31.45 4.95 -8.08
N PRO A 141 -31.58 6.29 -8.02
CA PRO A 141 -32.87 6.96 -7.84
C PRO A 141 -33.92 6.65 -8.93
N ASP A 142 -33.50 6.26 -10.10
CA ASP A 142 -34.37 5.81 -11.23
C ASP A 142 -34.71 4.31 -11.18
N GLY A 143 -34.22 3.58 -10.15
CA GLY A 143 -34.53 2.17 -9.95
C GLY A 143 -33.59 1.19 -10.64
N ALA A 144 -32.55 1.65 -11.33
CA ALA A 144 -31.56 0.77 -11.93
C ALA A 144 -30.60 0.18 -10.89
N LEU A 145 -30.18 -1.07 -11.07
CA LEU A 145 -29.13 -1.68 -10.26
C LEU A 145 -27.78 -1.16 -10.70
N VAL A 146 -27.03 -0.60 -9.77
CA VAL A 146 -25.69 -0.04 -9.99
C VAL A 146 -24.68 -0.70 -9.08
N ALA A 147 -23.47 -0.88 -9.60
CA ALA A 147 -22.28 -1.23 -8.82
C ALA A 147 -21.48 0.04 -8.51
N LEU A 148 -20.95 0.12 -7.29
CA LEU A 148 -19.88 1.01 -6.92
C LEU A 148 -18.58 0.19 -6.90
N GLU A 149 -17.60 0.67 -7.62
CA GLU A 149 -16.27 0.08 -7.71
C GLU A 149 -15.24 1.14 -7.32
N GLU A 150 -14.18 0.72 -6.66
CA GLU A 150 -13.02 1.54 -6.35
C GLU A 150 -11.81 0.99 -7.08
N ALA A 151 -10.94 1.86 -7.59
CA ALA A 151 -9.79 1.43 -8.36
C ALA A 151 -8.54 2.20 -7.99
N THR A 152 -7.39 1.52 -8.08
CA THR A 152 -6.07 2.13 -8.05
C THR A 152 -5.53 2.29 -9.46
N GLY A 153 -4.75 3.34 -9.67
CA GLY A 153 -4.00 3.53 -10.91
C GLY A 153 -2.52 3.26 -10.73
N GLN A 154 -1.71 3.93 -11.53
CA GLN A 154 -0.27 3.83 -11.44
C GLN A 154 0.27 4.51 -10.18
N PRO A 155 1.41 4.04 -9.63
CA PRO A 155 2.12 4.75 -8.57
C PRO A 155 2.46 6.17 -9.02
N THR A 156 2.28 7.12 -8.11
CA THR A 156 2.54 8.55 -8.30
C THR A 156 3.43 9.04 -7.15
N GLU A 157 4.34 9.94 -7.44
CA GLU A 157 5.19 10.53 -6.41
C GLU A 157 4.35 11.39 -5.45
N VAL A 158 4.61 11.22 -4.15
CA VAL A 158 4.08 12.09 -3.10
C VAL A 158 5.23 12.87 -2.46
N TYR A 159 5.01 14.16 -2.28
CA TYR A 159 5.94 15.09 -1.65
C TYR A 159 5.39 15.55 -0.31
N VAL A 160 6.10 15.26 0.77
CA VAL A 160 5.70 15.62 2.13
C VAL A 160 6.66 16.70 2.66
N VAL A 161 6.13 17.86 2.98
CA VAL A 161 6.90 18.93 3.61
C VAL A 161 7.12 18.58 5.08
N LEU A 162 8.39 18.47 5.48
CA LEU A 162 8.76 18.09 6.85
C LEU A 162 8.69 19.31 7.78
N PRO A 163 8.13 19.18 9.00
CA PRO A 163 7.90 20.30 9.90
C PRO A 163 9.19 20.95 10.42
N ASP A 164 10.28 20.18 10.54
CA ASP A 164 11.52 20.62 11.21
C ASP A 164 12.66 20.98 10.26
N ALA A 165 12.46 20.83 8.95
CA ALA A 165 13.51 21.13 7.98
C ALA A 165 13.16 22.41 7.21
N PRO A 166 13.98 23.48 7.27
CA PRO A 166 13.70 24.76 6.60
C PRO A 166 13.44 24.65 5.09
N ARG A 167 13.67 23.48 4.49
CA ARG A 167 13.37 23.12 3.08
C ARG A 167 13.39 21.60 2.88
N GLY A 168 13.08 20.82 3.92
CA GLY A 168 13.06 19.36 3.81
C GLY A 168 11.76 18.91 3.18
N VAL A 169 11.86 18.14 2.11
CA VAL A 169 10.74 17.45 1.48
C VAL A 169 11.12 15.97 1.44
N ALA A 170 10.29 15.14 2.05
CA ALA A 170 10.38 13.70 1.86
C ALA A 170 9.63 13.31 0.59
N VAL A 171 10.13 12.31 -0.12
CA VAL A 171 9.52 11.78 -1.34
C VAL A 171 9.13 10.33 -1.08
N GLY A 172 7.93 9.98 -1.49
CA GLY A 172 7.40 8.63 -1.43
C GLY A 172 6.55 8.33 -2.65
N ALA A 173 5.85 7.21 -2.62
CA ALA A 173 4.93 6.82 -3.67
C ALA A 173 3.54 6.52 -3.09
N VAL A 174 2.51 6.89 -3.83
CA VAL A 174 1.11 6.56 -3.54
C VAL A 174 0.44 6.10 -4.83
N PHE A 175 -0.60 5.27 -4.72
CA PHE A 175 -1.44 4.96 -5.87
C PHE A 175 -2.41 6.10 -6.14
N SER A 176 -2.63 6.42 -7.41
CA SER A 176 -3.79 7.23 -7.79
C SER A 176 -5.07 6.45 -7.50
N TYR A 177 -6.14 7.14 -7.13
CA TYR A 177 -7.39 6.54 -6.66
C TYR A 177 -8.57 7.01 -7.50
N TYR A 178 -9.50 6.10 -7.76
CA TYR A 178 -10.67 6.33 -8.60
C TYR A 178 -11.91 5.70 -7.98
N GLU A 179 -13.05 6.34 -8.21
CA GLU A 179 -14.37 5.84 -7.87
C GLU A 179 -15.18 5.69 -9.17
N LEU A 180 -15.79 4.53 -9.35
CA LEU A 180 -16.55 4.21 -10.54
C LEU A 180 -17.95 3.77 -10.14
N SER A 181 -18.95 4.22 -10.91
CA SER A 181 -20.32 3.75 -10.77
C SER A 181 -20.85 3.38 -12.14
N GLY A 182 -21.36 2.18 -12.26
CA GLY A 182 -21.85 1.63 -13.52
C GLY A 182 -22.96 0.59 -13.31
N PRO A 183 -23.52 0.05 -14.42
CA PRO A 183 -24.49 -1.03 -14.34
C PRO A 183 -23.93 -2.23 -13.57
N SER A 184 -24.73 -2.83 -12.70
CA SER A 184 -24.28 -3.93 -11.84
C SER A 184 -23.95 -5.23 -12.59
N ASP A 185 -24.36 -5.33 -13.84
CA ASP A 185 -24.07 -6.45 -14.74
C ASP A 185 -22.89 -6.19 -15.72
N ALA A 186 -22.26 -5.01 -15.61
CA ALA A 186 -21.14 -4.60 -16.45
C ALA A 186 -19.95 -4.11 -15.60
N ARG A 187 -19.58 -4.91 -14.58
CA ARG A 187 -18.45 -4.62 -13.70
C ARG A 187 -17.13 -4.70 -14.44
N LEU A 188 -16.19 -3.85 -14.05
CA LEU A 188 -14.86 -3.88 -14.62
C LEU A 188 -14.05 -5.07 -14.10
N THR A 189 -13.24 -5.64 -14.97
CA THR A 189 -12.13 -6.51 -14.59
C THR A 189 -10.84 -5.69 -14.51
N ASP A 190 -9.83 -6.20 -13.83
CA ASP A 190 -8.51 -5.57 -13.77
C ASP A 190 -7.93 -5.30 -15.16
N GLU A 191 -8.10 -6.25 -16.10
CA GLU A 191 -7.62 -6.08 -17.49
C GLU A 191 -8.33 -4.93 -18.19
N ALA A 192 -9.66 -4.83 -18.03
CA ALA A 192 -10.44 -3.74 -18.63
C ALA A 192 -10.03 -2.39 -18.02
N TRP A 193 -9.87 -2.35 -16.69
CA TRP A 193 -9.40 -1.16 -15.98
C TRP A 193 -8.01 -0.73 -16.44
N ARG A 194 -7.04 -1.66 -16.47
CA ARG A 194 -5.67 -1.40 -16.98
C ARG A 194 -5.67 -0.89 -18.41
N ALA A 195 -6.54 -1.44 -19.27
CA ALA A 195 -6.66 -0.97 -20.65
C ALA A 195 -7.17 0.47 -20.69
N MET A 196 -8.15 0.86 -19.86
CA MET A 196 -8.62 2.23 -19.74
C MET A 196 -7.53 3.19 -19.26
N VAL A 197 -6.79 2.81 -18.23
CA VAL A 197 -5.68 3.61 -17.70
C VAL A 197 -4.59 3.80 -18.77
N ALA A 198 -4.20 2.72 -19.45
CA ALA A 198 -3.18 2.78 -20.50
C ALA A 198 -3.62 3.63 -21.72
N ALA A 199 -4.91 3.65 -22.03
CA ALA A 199 -5.47 4.46 -23.12
C ALA A 199 -5.76 5.92 -22.70
N GLY A 200 -5.65 6.26 -21.39
CA GLY A 200 -6.04 7.57 -20.87
C GLY A 200 -7.56 7.85 -20.98
N THR A 201 -8.37 6.79 -20.93
CA THR A 201 -9.84 6.88 -21.02
C THR A 201 -10.53 6.62 -19.67
N ASN A 202 -9.74 6.40 -18.61
CA ASN A 202 -10.24 6.29 -17.25
C ASN A 202 -10.92 7.61 -16.81
N PRO A 203 -11.90 7.55 -15.88
CA PRO A 203 -12.53 8.76 -15.35
C PRO A 203 -11.51 9.64 -14.62
N ALA A 204 -11.89 10.87 -14.36
CA ALA A 204 -11.11 11.75 -13.48
C ALA A 204 -11.09 11.18 -12.06
N GLN A 205 -10.04 11.49 -11.33
CA GLN A 205 -10.00 11.20 -9.88
C GLN A 205 -11.09 12.01 -9.16
N PRO A 206 -11.59 11.53 -8.01
CA PRO A 206 -12.61 12.23 -7.25
C PRO A 206 -12.21 13.68 -6.91
N ASP A 207 -13.17 14.59 -6.93
CA ASP A 207 -12.92 16.03 -6.73
C ASP A 207 -12.16 16.35 -5.43
N TRP A 208 -12.37 15.56 -4.38
CA TRP A 208 -11.69 15.75 -3.10
C TRP A 208 -10.17 15.51 -3.18
N THR A 209 -9.68 14.80 -4.20
CA THR A 209 -8.25 14.57 -4.40
C THR A 209 -7.54 15.80 -4.98
N GLN A 210 -8.26 16.69 -5.64
CA GLN A 210 -7.70 17.85 -6.35
C GLN A 210 -6.95 18.83 -5.42
N ALA A 211 -7.30 18.85 -4.13
CA ALA A 211 -6.70 19.75 -3.16
C ALA A 211 -5.20 19.48 -2.91
N PHE A 212 -4.73 18.27 -3.21
CA PHE A 212 -3.34 17.87 -2.96
C PHE A 212 -2.62 17.27 -4.20
N ILE A 213 -3.27 17.26 -5.35
CA ILE A 213 -2.62 16.91 -6.62
C ILE A 213 -1.99 18.18 -7.19
N ALA A 214 -0.67 18.14 -7.40
CA ALA A 214 0.03 19.23 -8.07
C ALA A 214 -0.34 19.25 -9.57
N PRO A 215 -0.47 20.44 -10.20
CA PRO A 215 -0.76 20.57 -11.61
C PRO A 215 0.37 20.08 -12.51
#